data_5f5d0fae91afdd5dc1b7a0f38ae90db8
#
_entry.id   5f5d0fae91afdd5dc1b7a0f38ae90db8
#
_cell.length_a   1.000
_cell.length_b   1.000
_cell.length_c   1.000
_cell.angle_alpha   90.00
_cell.angle_beta   90.00
_cell.angle_gamma   90.00
#
_symmetry.space_group_name_H-M   'P 1'
#
loop_
_entity.id
_entity.type
_entity.pdbx_description
1 polymer ?
#
loop_
_entity_poly.entity_id
_entity_poly.type
_entity_poly.pdbx_seq_one_letter_code
_entity_poly.pdbx_strand_id
1 'polypeptide(L)'
;MARILGDGTRQRTRVFSELQSHYLFEDRFGRPGKGNDKGKVEGLVGYARRNFLVPIPVFESFAALNAHLVDCCRKRMGDRLRGHSETIGERLARDLAAFQTPLPAPYDACEKVATSVSSLSLVRYRRNDYSVPTIYGHRDVLVRGYVHDVVIACGAEVIARHRR
;
A
#
# COMPACT_ATOMS: atom_id res chain seq x y z
N MET A 1 -8.27 -3.06 -5.83
CA MET A 1 -8.38 -1.91 -6.72
C MET A 1 -9.68 -1.88 -7.53
N ALA A 2 -9.89 -2.76 -8.49
CA ALA A 2 -11.16 -2.81 -9.23
C ALA A 2 -11.59 -4.27 -9.46
N ARG A 3 -12.92 -4.49 -9.61
CA ARG A 3 -13.50 -5.76 -10.05
C ARG A 3 -13.76 -5.66 -11.55
N ILE A 4 -13.47 -6.72 -12.30
CA ILE A 4 -13.86 -6.86 -13.69
C ILE A 4 -15.27 -7.44 -13.69
N LEU A 5 -16.19 -6.77 -14.35
CA LEU A 5 -17.57 -7.22 -14.52
C LEU A 5 -17.70 -8.16 -15.74
N GLY A 6 -18.81 -8.89 -15.84
CA GLY A 6 -19.03 -9.87 -16.91
C GLY A 6 -19.06 -9.27 -18.33
N ASP A 7 -19.34 -7.98 -18.45
CA ASP A 7 -19.32 -7.19 -19.70
C ASP A 7 -17.93 -6.62 -20.03
N GLY A 8 -16.90 -6.93 -19.21
CA GLY A 8 -15.54 -6.41 -19.37
C GLY A 8 -15.34 -5.00 -18.79
N THR A 9 -16.38 -4.37 -18.27
CA THR A 9 -16.27 -3.09 -17.56
C THR A 9 -15.63 -3.28 -16.20
N ARG A 10 -15.24 -2.20 -15.54
CA ARG A 10 -14.56 -2.23 -14.24
C ARG A 10 -15.30 -1.40 -13.22
N GLN A 11 -15.52 -1.99 -12.06
CA GLN A 11 -16.03 -1.29 -10.90
C GLN A 11 -14.90 -1.10 -9.90
N ARG A 12 -14.60 0.15 -9.55
CA ARG A 12 -13.63 0.45 -8.47
C ARG A 12 -14.14 -0.09 -7.15
N THR A 13 -13.23 -0.63 -6.33
CA THR A 13 -13.57 -0.96 -4.96
C THR A 13 -13.71 0.34 -4.15
N ARG A 14 -14.55 0.33 -3.13
CA ARG A 14 -14.77 1.48 -2.24
C ARG A 14 -13.44 2.03 -1.69
N VAL A 15 -12.59 1.16 -1.15
CA VAL A 15 -11.28 1.54 -0.59
C VAL A 15 -10.39 2.22 -1.62
N PHE A 16 -10.42 1.77 -2.88
CA PHE A 16 -9.64 2.40 -3.95
C PHE A 16 -10.20 3.78 -4.33
N SER A 17 -11.53 3.94 -4.33
CA SER A 17 -12.16 5.23 -4.55
C SER A 17 -11.85 6.22 -3.42
N GLU A 18 -11.84 5.77 -2.16
CA GLU A 18 -11.43 6.56 -1.01
C GLU A 18 -9.96 7.03 -1.12
N LEU A 19 -9.04 6.14 -1.53
CA LEU A 19 -7.64 6.47 -1.78
C LEU A 19 -7.50 7.51 -2.89
N GLN A 20 -8.24 7.32 -4.00
CA GLN A 20 -8.24 8.23 -5.14
C GLN A 20 -8.77 9.63 -4.76
N SER A 21 -9.86 9.67 -3.99
CA SER A 21 -10.42 10.93 -3.49
C SER A 21 -9.48 11.64 -2.51
N HIS A 22 -8.70 10.88 -1.72
CA HIS A 22 -7.74 11.46 -0.79
C HIS A 22 -6.56 12.13 -1.51
N TYR A 23 -5.98 11.46 -2.52
CA TYR A 23 -4.81 11.96 -3.24
C TYR A 23 -5.13 12.70 -4.54
N LEU A 24 -6.39 12.74 -4.96
CA LEU A 24 -6.88 13.43 -6.16
C LEU A 24 -6.15 13.05 -7.46
N PHE A 25 -5.81 11.76 -7.62
CA PHE A 25 -5.16 11.28 -8.82
C PHE A 25 -6.15 10.58 -9.77
N GLU A 26 -5.83 10.60 -11.07
CA GLU A 26 -6.55 9.81 -12.07
C GLU A 26 -5.94 8.41 -12.20
N ASP A 27 -6.80 7.40 -12.31
CA ASP A 27 -6.38 6.03 -12.55
C ASP A 27 -6.55 5.61 -14.00
N ARG A 28 -5.62 4.80 -14.49
CA ARG A 28 -5.72 4.13 -15.78
C ARG A 28 -5.48 2.64 -15.61
N PHE A 29 -6.42 1.84 -16.05
CA PHE A 29 -6.29 0.39 -15.99
C PHE A 29 -5.79 -0.16 -17.35
N GLY A 30 -4.80 -1.04 -17.32
CA GLY A 30 -4.43 -1.84 -18.50
C GLY A 30 -5.57 -2.76 -18.95
N ARG A 31 -5.56 -3.29 -20.14
CA ARG A 31 -6.62 -4.16 -20.67
C ARG A 31 -6.72 -5.48 -19.88
N PRO A 32 -7.94 -6.01 -19.66
CA PRO A 32 -8.11 -7.31 -19.01
C PRO A 32 -7.35 -8.41 -19.76
N GLY A 33 -6.63 -9.26 -19.02
CA GLY A 33 -5.90 -10.40 -19.59
C GLY A 33 -4.67 -10.04 -20.46
N LYS A 34 -4.33 -8.76 -20.62
CA LYS A 34 -3.18 -8.30 -21.41
C LYS A 34 -2.03 -7.89 -20.51
N GLY A 35 -1.26 -8.86 -20.00
CA GLY A 35 -0.07 -8.64 -19.17
C GLY A 35 0.97 -7.75 -19.87
N ASN A 36 1.05 -7.81 -21.20
CA ASN A 36 1.98 -7.01 -22.01
C ASN A 36 1.84 -5.50 -21.86
N ASP A 37 0.69 -5.00 -21.38
CA ASP A 37 0.51 -3.59 -21.05
C ASP A 37 1.47 -3.14 -19.90
N LYS A 38 2.04 -4.10 -19.14
CA LYS A 38 3.04 -3.91 -18.08
C LYS A 38 4.45 -4.35 -18.46
N GLY A 39 4.74 -4.59 -19.74
CA GLY A 39 5.98 -5.21 -20.20
C GLY A 39 7.26 -4.55 -19.69
N LYS A 40 7.29 -3.21 -19.49
CA LYS A 40 8.45 -2.51 -18.91
C LYS A 40 8.71 -2.90 -17.44
N VAL A 41 7.66 -3.10 -16.64
CA VAL A 41 7.80 -3.53 -15.24
C VAL A 41 8.29 -4.97 -15.17
N GLU A 42 7.73 -5.87 -15.97
CA GLU A 42 8.16 -7.27 -16.06
C GLU A 42 9.62 -7.37 -16.53
N GLY A 43 9.98 -6.56 -17.52
CA GLY A 43 11.38 -6.44 -17.99
C GLY A 43 12.34 -6.00 -16.88
N LEU A 44 11.93 -5.03 -16.04
CA LEU A 44 12.74 -4.56 -14.90
C LEU A 44 12.89 -5.64 -13.82
N VAL A 45 11.82 -6.36 -13.49
CA VAL A 45 11.90 -7.51 -12.57
C VAL A 45 12.85 -8.58 -13.10
N GLY A 46 12.75 -8.90 -14.38
CA GLY A 46 13.67 -9.84 -15.04
C GLY A 46 15.12 -9.37 -15.04
N TYR A 47 15.34 -8.06 -15.22
CA TYR A 47 16.67 -7.45 -15.12
C TYR A 47 17.23 -7.58 -13.69
N ALA A 48 16.46 -7.20 -12.69
CA ALA A 48 16.88 -7.28 -11.27
C ALA A 48 17.25 -8.71 -10.88
N ARG A 49 16.45 -9.70 -11.28
CA ARG A 49 16.75 -11.11 -11.02
C ARG A 49 18.09 -11.54 -11.61
N ARG A 50 18.40 -11.16 -12.83
CA ARG A 50 19.64 -11.56 -13.53
C ARG A 50 20.87 -10.79 -13.12
N ASN A 51 20.72 -9.55 -12.65
CA ASN A 51 21.87 -8.66 -12.40
C ASN A 51 22.10 -8.36 -10.92
N PHE A 52 21.06 -8.43 -10.08
CA PHE A 52 21.19 -8.13 -8.65
C PHE A 52 21.19 -9.38 -7.77
N LEU A 53 20.65 -10.51 -8.30
CA LEU A 53 20.50 -11.75 -7.56
C LEU A 53 21.26 -12.92 -8.22
N VAL A 54 22.32 -12.62 -8.95
CA VAL A 54 23.23 -13.64 -9.54
C VAL A 54 24.66 -13.24 -9.25
N PRO A 55 25.48 -14.15 -8.64
CA PRO A 55 25.07 -15.43 -8.06
C PRO A 55 24.03 -15.26 -6.97
N ILE A 56 23.21 -16.29 -6.68
CA ILE A 56 22.12 -16.19 -5.69
C ILE A 56 22.72 -15.79 -4.33
N PRO A 57 22.42 -14.59 -3.83
CA PRO A 57 23.00 -14.13 -2.57
C PRO A 57 22.25 -14.72 -1.39
N VAL A 58 22.95 -14.90 -0.29
CA VAL A 58 22.37 -15.33 1.00
C VAL A 58 22.29 -14.11 1.92
N PHE A 59 21.14 -13.87 2.53
CA PHE A 59 20.90 -12.76 3.46
C PHE A 59 20.36 -13.27 4.79
N GLU A 60 20.74 -12.61 5.87
CA GLU A 60 20.26 -12.94 7.23
C GLU A 60 18.79 -12.57 7.44
N SER A 61 18.25 -11.64 6.65
CA SER A 61 16.87 -11.17 6.76
C SER A 61 16.35 -10.56 5.44
N PHE A 62 15.03 -10.43 5.33
CA PHE A 62 14.41 -9.65 4.25
C PHE A 62 14.79 -8.17 4.30
N ALA A 63 15.08 -7.61 5.47
CA ALA A 63 15.57 -6.24 5.59
C ALA A 63 16.95 -6.07 4.93
N ALA A 64 17.87 -7.02 5.14
CA ALA A 64 19.18 -7.04 4.49
C ALA A 64 19.07 -7.21 2.97
N LEU A 65 18.19 -8.11 2.50
CA LEU A 65 17.89 -8.25 1.08
C LEU A 65 17.37 -6.94 0.47
N ASN A 66 16.42 -6.28 1.13
CA ASN A 66 15.86 -5.02 0.64
C ASN A 66 16.91 -3.90 0.60
N ALA A 67 17.79 -3.81 1.59
CA ALA A 67 18.91 -2.87 1.60
C ALA A 67 19.84 -3.09 0.39
N HIS A 68 20.21 -4.35 0.12
CA HIS A 68 20.99 -4.71 -1.05
C HIS A 68 20.32 -4.29 -2.36
N LEU A 69 19.02 -4.57 -2.53
CA LEU A 69 18.27 -4.18 -3.73
C LEU A 69 18.20 -2.67 -3.91
N VAL A 70 18.02 -1.92 -2.83
CA VAL A 70 18.06 -0.44 -2.86
C VAL A 70 19.42 0.05 -3.32
N ASP A 71 20.50 -0.52 -2.81
CA ASP A 71 21.87 -0.19 -3.23
C ASP A 71 22.13 -0.49 -4.69
N CYS A 72 21.69 -1.65 -5.19
CA CYS A 72 21.78 -1.99 -6.59
C CYS A 72 21.01 -0.99 -7.48
N CYS A 73 19.81 -0.60 -7.05
CA CYS A 73 19.03 0.44 -7.75
C CYS A 73 19.74 1.79 -7.75
N ARG A 74 20.35 2.19 -6.62
CA ARG A 74 21.11 3.46 -6.54
C ARG A 74 22.34 3.47 -7.45
N LYS A 75 23.09 2.39 -7.45
CA LYS A 75 24.25 2.25 -8.36
C LYS A 75 23.83 2.39 -9.82
N ARG A 76 22.67 1.82 -10.15
CA ARG A 76 22.12 1.90 -11.51
C ARG A 76 21.70 3.32 -11.94
N MET A 77 21.58 4.27 -11.05
CA MET A 77 21.31 5.67 -11.42
C MET A 77 22.37 6.27 -12.34
N GLY A 78 23.63 5.77 -12.30
CA GLY A 78 24.70 6.14 -13.21
C GLY A 78 24.61 5.53 -14.61
N ASP A 79 23.76 4.52 -14.83
CA ASP A 79 23.63 3.84 -16.10
C ASP A 79 22.90 4.71 -17.14
N ARG A 80 23.25 4.48 -18.42
CA ARG A 80 22.52 5.05 -19.56
C ARG A 80 21.68 3.96 -20.23
N LEU A 81 20.41 4.24 -20.46
CA LEU A 81 19.54 3.34 -21.20
C LEU A 81 19.82 3.46 -22.71
N ARG A 82 19.64 2.34 -23.43
CA ARG A 82 19.80 2.32 -24.89
C ARG A 82 18.93 3.40 -25.55
N GLY A 83 19.55 4.20 -26.41
CA GLY A 83 18.87 5.30 -27.09
C GLY A 83 18.70 6.58 -26.29
N HIS A 84 19.34 6.68 -25.12
CA HIS A 84 19.34 7.90 -24.30
C HIS A 84 20.78 8.40 -24.07
N SER A 85 21.00 9.72 -24.18
CA SER A 85 22.27 10.36 -23.86
C SER A 85 22.46 10.60 -22.36
N GLU A 86 21.34 10.79 -21.64
CA GLU A 86 21.30 11.07 -20.21
C GLU A 86 21.33 9.77 -19.40
N THR A 87 21.87 9.84 -18.18
CA THR A 87 21.80 8.76 -17.20
C THR A 87 20.37 8.61 -16.63
N ILE A 88 20.11 7.48 -16.00
CA ILE A 88 18.83 7.25 -15.28
C ILE A 88 18.63 8.31 -14.20
N GLY A 89 19.69 8.68 -13.47
CA GLY A 89 19.65 9.69 -12.40
C GLY A 89 19.33 11.09 -12.92
N GLU A 90 19.92 11.53 -14.03
CA GLU A 90 19.62 12.83 -14.65
C GLU A 90 18.15 12.90 -15.10
N ARG A 91 17.64 11.83 -15.69
CA ARG A 91 16.24 11.74 -16.08
C ARG A 91 15.30 11.73 -14.88
N LEU A 92 15.66 11.00 -13.81
CA LEU A 92 14.89 10.98 -12.56
C LEU A 92 14.83 12.36 -11.91
N ALA A 93 15.94 13.12 -11.91
CA ALA A 93 15.94 14.47 -11.35
C ALA A 93 14.94 15.39 -12.07
N ARG A 94 14.82 15.28 -13.38
CA ARG A 94 13.83 16.00 -14.18
C ARG A 94 12.39 15.54 -13.87
N ASP A 95 12.17 14.24 -13.71
CA ASP A 95 10.86 13.70 -13.35
C ASP A 95 10.44 14.13 -11.94
N LEU A 96 11.37 14.14 -10.97
CA LEU A 96 11.12 14.60 -9.61
C LEU A 96 10.70 16.08 -9.53
N ALA A 97 11.23 16.92 -10.42
CA ALA A 97 10.84 18.33 -10.50
C ALA A 97 9.37 18.52 -10.92
N ALA A 98 8.79 17.54 -11.63
CA ALA A 98 7.39 17.52 -12.05
C ALA A 98 6.46 16.84 -11.04
N PHE A 99 6.98 16.22 -9.98
CA PHE A 99 6.16 15.55 -8.98
C PHE A 99 5.40 16.58 -8.13
N GLN A 100 4.14 16.26 -7.88
CA GLN A 100 3.33 17.04 -6.94
C GLN A 100 3.77 16.72 -5.50
N THR A 101 3.73 17.74 -4.66
CA THR A 101 3.97 17.55 -3.22
C THR A 101 2.90 16.64 -2.63
N PRO A 102 3.26 15.55 -1.94
CA PRO A 102 2.28 14.71 -1.26
C PRO A 102 1.47 15.51 -0.25
N LEU A 103 0.20 15.12 -0.05
CA LEU A 103 -0.61 15.71 1.01
C LEU A 103 0.06 15.51 2.38
N PRO A 104 -0.04 16.50 3.30
CA PRO A 104 0.60 16.42 4.61
C PRO A 104 0.10 15.26 5.47
N ALA A 105 -1.15 14.83 5.27
CA ALA A 105 -1.72 13.66 5.96
C ALA A 105 -1.74 12.45 5.02
N PRO A 106 -1.07 11.34 5.36
CA PRO A 106 -1.14 10.11 4.58
C PRO A 106 -2.55 9.50 4.66
N TYR A 107 -2.93 8.77 3.61
CA TYR A 107 -4.18 8.01 3.61
C TYR A 107 -4.18 6.98 4.75
N ASP A 108 -5.27 6.96 5.54
CA ASP A 108 -5.46 6.01 6.64
C ASP A 108 -5.81 4.61 6.08
N ALA A 109 -4.78 3.84 5.76
CA ALA A 109 -4.87 2.52 5.12
C ALA A 109 -5.27 1.44 6.13
N CYS A 110 -6.52 1.44 6.56
CA CYS A 110 -7.08 0.45 7.48
C CYS A 110 -8.43 -0.09 6.98
N GLU A 111 -8.82 -1.27 7.46
CA GLU A 111 -10.19 -1.75 7.34
C GLU A 111 -11.06 -1.04 8.38
N LYS A 112 -12.14 -0.41 7.94
CA LYS A 112 -13.08 0.32 8.82
C LYS A 112 -14.36 -0.48 8.98
N VAL A 113 -14.68 -0.86 10.22
CA VAL A 113 -15.89 -1.64 10.56
C VAL A 113 -16.64 -0.92 11.66
N ALA A 114 -17.87 -0.50 11.37
CA ALA A 114 -18.79 0.00 12.39
C ALA A 114 -19.41 -1.18 13.15
N THR A 115 -19.42 -1.11 14.48
CA THR A 115 -19.98 -2.12 15.36
C THR A 115 -20.35 -1.48 16.70
N SER A 116 -20.85 -2.26 17.66
CA SER A 116 -21.15 -1.79 19.01
C SER A 116 -20.36 -2.54 20.07
N VAL A 117 -20.20 -1.94 21.23
CA VAL A 117 -19.57 -2.55 22.40
C VAL A 117 -20.60 -3.47 23.07
N SER A 118 -20.23 -4.70 23.42
CA SER A 118 -21.07 -5.65 24.15
C SER A 118 -21.25 -5.25 25.62
N SER A 119 -22.20 -5.91 26.31
CA SER A 119 -22.39 -5.78 27.77
C SER A 119 -21.14 -6.18 28.58
N LEU A 120 -20.27 -6.97 28.00
CA LEU A 120 -18.99 -7.38 28.61
C LEU A 120 -17.84 -6.44 28.28
N SER A 121 -18.12 -5.27 27.73
CA SER A 121 -17.10 -4.28 27.29
C SER A 121 -16.12 -4.85 26.27
N LEU A 122 -16.64 -5.67 25.36
CA LEU A 122 -15.88 -6.29 24.27
C LEU A 122 -16.40 -5.82 22.91
N VAL A 123 -15.49 -5.66 21.97
CA VAL A 123 -15.75 -5.34 20.57
C VAL A 123 -15.29 -6.50 19.70
N ARG A 124 -16.22 -7.09 18.94
CA ARG A 124 -15.93 -8.18 18.01
C ARG A 124 -15.37 -7.62 16.70
N TYR A 125 -14.15 -8.01 16.35
CA TYR A 125 -13.59 -7.72 15.05
C TYR A 125 -12.97 -8.97 14.46
N ARG A 126 -13.46 -9.36 13.27
CA ARG A 126 -13.15 -10.65 12.64
C ARG A 126 -13.48 -11.81 13.60
N ARG A 127 -12.49 -12.56 14.07
CA ARG A 127 -12.69 -13.74 14.94
C ARG A 127 -12.21 -13.51 16.38
N ASN A 128 -11.81 -12.29 16.72
CA ASN A 128 -11.27 -11.95 18.03
C ASN A 128 -12.17 -10.93 18.74
N ASP A 129 -12.14 -10.95 20.06
CA ASP A 129 -12.79 -9.99 20.92
C ASP A 129 -11.72 -9.08 21.56
N TYR A 130 -11.97 -7.78 21.52
CA TYR A 130 -11.05 -6.75 21.99
C TYR A 130 -11.70 -5.96 23.12
N SER A 131 -11.03 -5.84 24.26
CA SER A 131 -11.54 -5.11 25.41
C SER A 131 -11.50 -3.60 25.19
N VAL A 132 -12.49 -2.92 25.75
CA VAL A 132 -12.57 -1.46 25.82
C VAL A 132 -12.97 -1.05 27.25
N PRO A 133 -12.76 0.23 27.64
CA PRO A 133 -13.23 0.69 28.95
C PRO A 133 -14.73 0.53 29.13
N THR A 134 -15.15 0.12 30.31
CA THR A 134 -16.56 -0.24 30.63
C THR A 134 -17.56 0.89 30.42
N ILE A 135 -17.09 2.15 30.53
CA ILE A 135 -17.91 3.34 30.29
C ILE A 135 -18.47 3.45 28.86
N TYR A 136 -17.90 2.68 27.91
CA TYR A 136 -18.34 2.64 26.51
C TYR A 136 -19.29 1.46 26.22
N GLY A 137 -19.71 0.72 27.22
CA GLY A 137 -20.70 -0.36 27.08
C GLY A 137 -21.91 0.05 26.26
N HIS A 138 -22.32 -0.80 25.31
CA HIS A 138 -23.46 -0.59 24.39
C HIS A 138 -23.33 0.62 23.44
N ARG A 139 -22.20 1.32 23.38
CA ARG A 139 -21.99 2.41 22.44
C ARG A 139 -21.55 1.91 21.08
N ASP A 140 -21.93 2.66 20.05
CA ASP A 140 -21.43 2.44 18.69
C ASP A 140 -19.98 2.92 18.58
N VAL A 141 -19.16 2.09 17.95
CA VAL A 141 -17.73 2.32 17.78
C VAL A 141 -17.29 2.00 16.37
N LEU A 142 -16.19 2.61 15.96
CA LEU A 142 -15.50 2.34 14.71
C LEU A 142 -14.21 1.55 15.01
N VAL A 143 -14.13 0.35 14.48
CA VAL A 143 -12.90 -0.45 14.48
C VAL A 143 -12.08 -0.12 13.25
N ARG A 144 -10.81 0.23 13.44
CA ARG A 144 -9.80 0.42 12.41
C ARG A 144 -8.79 -0.72 12.48
N GLY A 145 -8.88 -1.67 11.57
CA GLY A 145 -7.99 -2.82 11.51
C GLY A 145 -6.78 -2.56 10.63
N TYR A 146 -5.62 -2.37 11.23
CA TYR A 146 -4.33 -2.24 10.56
C TYR A 146 -3.66 -3.61 10.39
N VAL A 147 -2.48 -3.64 9.77
CA VAL A 147 -1.70 -4.88 9.59
C VAL A 147 -1.32 -5.51 10.93
N HIS A 148 -0.88 -4.70 11.89
CA HIS A 148 -0.36 -5.16 13.18
C HIS A 148 -1.19 -4.71 14.38
N ASP A 149 -2.11 -3.78 14.20
CA ASP A 149 -2.89 -3.18 15.28
C ASP A 149 -4.39 -3.16 14.96
N VAL A 150 -5.18 -3.19 16.02
CA VAL A 150 -6.61 -2.87 16.00
C VAL A 150 -6.83 -1.65 16.88
N VAL A 151 -7.40 -0.60 16.29
CA VAL A 151 -7.73 0.65 16.99
C VAL A 151 -9.24 0.79 17.04
N ILE A 152 -9.78 1.05 18.23
CA ILE A 152 -11.21 1.21 18.43
C ILE A 152 -11.47 2.67 18.84
N ALA A 153 -12.40 3.33 18.15
CA ALA A 153 -12.76 4.71 18.40
C ALA A 153 -14.28 4.85 18.63
N CYS A 154 -14.64 5.72 19.56
CA CYS A 154 -16.00 6.15 19.80
C CYS A 154 -16.10 7.63 19.40
N GLY A 155 -16.81 7.93 18.30
CA GLY A 155 -16.75 9.25 17.69
C GLY A 155 -15.34 9.61 17.26
N ALA A 156 -14.84 10.74 17.73
CA ALA A 156 -13.46 11.21 17.45
C ALA A 156 -12.40 10.64 18.40
N GLU A 157 -12.82 10.02 19.51
CA GLU A 157 -11.92 9.55 20.57
C GLU A 157 -11.44 8.11 20.29
N VAL A 158 -10.13 7.87 20.40
CA VAL A 158 -9.56 6.52 20.40
C VAL A 158 -9.65 5.95 21.81
N ILE A 159 -10.49 4.94 22.00
CA ILE A 159 -10.79 4.35 23.31
C ILE A 159 -9.97 3.10 23.63
N ALA A 160 -9.44 2.42 22.62
CA ALA A 160 -8.55 1.27 22.80
C ALA A 160 -7.63 1.06 21.59
N ARG A 161 -6.45 0.47 21.87
CA ARG A 161 -5.50 -0.02 20.86
C ARG A 161 -4.95 -1.37 21.30
N HIS A 162 -5.01 -2.35 20.42
CA HIS A 162 -4.54 -3.71 20.66
C HIS A 162 -3.59 -4.16 19.55
N ARG A 163 -2.67 -5.04 19.88
CA ARG A 163 -1.94 -5.82 18.87
C ARG A 163 -2.86 -6.85 18.24
N ARG A 164 -2.66 -7.05 16.95
CA ARG A 164 -3.44 -8.02 16.17
C ARG A 164 -2.76 -9.39 16.15
#